data_438bf442c66b1479adb0f8c96194e1f1
#
_entry.id   438bf442c66b1479adb0f8c96194e1f1
#
_cell.length_a   1.000
_cell.length_b   1.000
_cell.length_c   1.000
_cell.angle_alpha   90.00
_cell.angle_beta   90.00
_cell.angle_gamma   90.00
#
_symmetry.space_group_name_H-M   'P 1'
#
loop_
_entity.id
_entity.type
_entity.pdbx_description
1 polymer ?
#
loop_
_entity_poly.entity_id
_entity_poly.type
_entity_poly.pdbx_seq_one_letter_code
_entity_poly.pdbx_strand_id
1 'polypeptide(L)'
;KLLNKLKLGRKKIFTYSDHSTVADRNNIISQFDKGISGGLISDAGTPLISDPGFKLVSDLILNNVNIISLPGPTALITALAGSGLPTDKFQFHGFLPKKNKELVTTLNECSNFSGTSIFFETPHRLMASLELIDQILGSKIHLCVAKELTKIHENFFRGTTKEVLKILNEKKELIKGEFVLLINFDEKECDYSNADKLFENLESKVSIRDISKLA
;
A
#
# COMPACT_ATOMS: atom_id res chain seq x y z
N LYS A 1 -6.70 18.09 22.43
CA LYS A 1 -7.44 18.95 21.46
C LYS A 1 -8.72 18.26 20.95
N LEU A 2 -8.66 17.00 20.43
CA LEU A 2 -9.81 16.28 19.86
C LEU A 2 -10.98 16.15 20.87
N LEU A 3 -10.73 15.63 22.07
CA LEU A 3 -11.76 15.44 23.09
C LEU A 3 -12.48 16.74 23.45
N ASN A 4 -11.74 17.84 23.58
CA ASN A 4 -12.31 19.16 23.84
C ASN A 4 -13.17 19.67 22.67
N LYS A 5 -12.69 19.45 21.41
CA LYS A 5 -13.43 19.84 20.20
C LYS A 5 -14.75 19.07 20.08
N LEU A 6 -14.74 17.81 20.48
CA LEU A 6 -15.92 16.94 20.46
C LEU A 6 -16.77 17.07 21.73
N LYS A 7 -16.43 17.95 22.66
CA LYS A 7 -17.11 18.14 23.96
C LYS A 7 -17.23 16.84 24.78
N LEU A 8 -16.30 15.92 24.58
CA LEU A 8 -16.21 14.68 25.34
C LEU A 8 -15.48 15.00 26.65
N GLY A 9 -16.10 14.72 27.79
CA GLY A 9 -15.51 14.94 29.11
C GLY A 9 -14.11 14.29 29.27
N ARG A 10 -13.50 14.44 30.44
CA ARG A 10 -12.18 13.84 30.71
C ARG A 10 -12.22 12.33 30.49
N LYS A 11 -11.28 11.83 29.67
CA LYS A 11 -11.07 10.41 29.42
C LYS A 11 -9.67 10.03 29.84
N LYS A 12 -9.49 8.81 30.31
CA LYS A 12 -8.16 8.25 30.53
C LYS A 12 -7.49 8.02 29.17
N ILE A 13 -6.32 8.55 28.97
CA ILE A 13 -5.58 8.49 27.70
C ILE A 13 -4.30 7.70 27.95
N PHE A 14 -4.04 6.73 27.08
CA PHE A 14 -2.78 6.00 27.01
C PHE A 14 -2.09 6.37 25.71
N THR A 15 -0.81 6.64 25.77
CA THR A 15 0.02 6.77 24.56
C THR A 15 0.48 5.37 24.17
N TYR A 16 0.33 5.06 22.90
CA TYR A 16 0.78 3.79 22.33
C TYR A 16 1.61 4.04 21.07
N SER A 17 2.67 3.25 20.92
CA SER A 17 3.52 3.22 19.72
C SER A 17 4.04 1.81 19.49
N ASP A 18 4.62 1.52 18.34
CA ASP A 18 5.23 0.21 18.07
C ASP A 18 6.44 -0.10 18.95
N HIS A 19 7.01 0.93 19.60
CA HIS A 19 8.07 0.79 20.60
C HIS A 19 7.57 0.51 22.02
N SER A 20 6.24 0.54 22.24
CA SER A 20 5.63 0.25 23.52
C SER A 20 5.98 -1.17 23.98
N THR A 21 6.42 -1.28 25.22
CA THR A 21 6.85 -2.56 25.81
C THR A 21 5.67 -3.51 26.06
N VAL A 22 5.95 -4.77 26.35
CA VAL A 22 4.92 -5.73 26.80
C VAL A 22 4.23 -5.24 28.07
N ALA A 23 4.99 -4.63 29.00
CA ALA A 23 4.43 -4.08 30.23
C ALA A 23 3.44 -2.92 29.96
N ASP A 24 3.76 -2.04 29.00
CA ASP A 24 2.85 -0.97 28.60
C ASP A 24 1.54 -1.52 28.03
N ARG A 25 1.63 -2.54 27.16
CA ARG A 25 0.45 -3.20 26.60
C ARG A 25 -0.39 -3.89 27.67
N ASN A 26 0.24 -4.63 28.58
CA ASN A 26 -0.44 -5.29 29.70
C ASN A 26 -1.16 -4.28 30.60
N ASN A 27 -0.58 -3.10 30.84
CA ASN A 27 -1.23 -2.02 31.58
C ASN A 27 -2.51 -1.52 30.86
N ILE A 28 -2.49 -1.45 29.54
CA ILE A 28 -3.69 -1.10 28.74
C ILE A 28 -4.71 -2.24 28.82
N ILE A 29 -4.29 -3.48 28.60
CA ILE A 29 -5.15 -4.67 28.60
C ILE A 29 -5.87 -4.82 29.95
N SER A 30 -5.18 -4.65 31.07
CA SER A 30 -5.77 -4.74 32.42
C SER A 30 -6.90 -3.75 32.70
N GLN A 31 -7.10 -2.74 31.86
CA GLN A 31 -8.28 -1.86 31.98
C GLN A 31 -9.54 -2.55 31.48
N PHE A 32 -9.43 -3.43 30.49
CA PHE A 32 -10.56 -4.16 29.92
C PHE A 32 -11.07 -5.25 30.86
N ASP A 33 -10.20 -5.82 31.71
CA ASP A 33 -10.60 -6.76 32.78
C ASP A 33 -11.61 -6.12 33.75
N LYS A 34 -11.64 -4.79 33.84
CA LYS A 34 -12.55 -4.01 34.67
C LYS A 34 -13.86 -3.66 33.96
N GLY A 35 -14.14 -4.25 32.80
CA GLY A 35 -15.33 -3.99 31.99
C GLY A 35 -15.36 -2.62 31.32
N ILE A 36 -14.19 -1.98 31.14
CA ILE A 36 -14.10 -0.66 30.51
C ILE A 36 -13.95 -0.84 29.00
N SER A 37 -14.69 -0.04 28.23
CA SER A 37 -14.53 0.06 26.78
C SER A 37 -13.45 1.09 26.44
N GLY A 38 -12.61 0.79 25.44
CA GLY A 38 -11.57 1.67 24.94
C GLY A 38 -11.70 1.95 23.45
N GLY A 39 -11.07 3.02 22.99
CA GLY A 39 -10.97 3.33 21.56
C GLY A 39 -9.52 3.58 21.18
N LEU A 40 -9.04 2.92 20.12
CA LEU A 40 -7.76 3.21 19.49
C LEU A 40 -7.97 4.22 18.39
N ILE A 41 -7.21 5.31 18.43
CA ILE A 41 -7.24 6.37 17.42
C ILE A 41 -5.82 6.69 16.95
N SER A 42 -5.67 7.13 15.72
CA SER A 42 -4.43 7.67 15.16
C SER A 42 -4.56 9.17 14.88
N ASP A 43 -3.48 9.81 14.53
CA ASP A 43 -3.46 11.24 14.19
C ASP A 43 -4.23 11.51 12.89
N ALA A 44 -4.19 10.58 11.94
CA ALA A 44 -4.92 10.66 10.67
C ALA A 44 -5.25 9.27 10.14
N GLY A 45 -6.44 9.09 9.58
CA GLY A 45 -6.87 7.85 8.94
C GLY A 45 -7.21 6.72 9.91
N THR A 46 -7.32 5.52 9.36
CA THR A 46 -7.61 4.28 10.09
C THR A 46 -6.36 3.80 10.81
N PRO A 47 -6.39 3.58 12.14
CA PRO A 47 -5.27 3.00 12.87
C PRO A 47 -4.80 1.67 12.29
N LEU A 48 -3.62 1.21 12.62
CA LEU A 48 -2.95 -0.03 12.22
C LEU A 48 -2.42 -0.07 10.77
N ILE A 49 -3.00 0.68 9.85
CA ILE A 49 -2.59 0.66 8.45
C ILE A 49 -1.43 1.64 8.24
N SER A 50 -0.20 1.14 8.27
CA SER A 50 1.04 1.92 8.37
C SER A 50 1.12 2.82 9.61
N ASP A 51 0.34 2.48 10.62
CA ASP A 51 0.24 3.14 11.92
C ASP A 51 0.41 2.12 13.06
N PRO A 52 0.85 2.52 14.26
CA PRO A 52 0.94 1.64 15.41
C PRO A 52 -0.40 1.03 15.80
N GLY A 53 -0.37 -0.21 16.33
CA GLY A 53 -1.58 -0.81 16.91
C GLY A 53 -1.69 -2.32 16.75
N PHE A 54 -1.06 -2.91 15.73
CA PHE A 54 -1.18 -4.33 15.43
C PHE A 54 -0.91 -5.23 16.66
N LYS A 55 0.21 -5.01 17.35
CA LYS A 55 0.57 -5.81 18.53
C LYS A 55 -0.43 -5.69 19.67
N LEU A 56 -0.94 -4.46 19.92
CA LEU A 56 -1.94 -4.23 20.96
C LEU A 56 -3.25 -4.93 20.63
N VAL A 57 -3.74 -4.81 19.41
CA VAL A 57 -4.99 -5.47 18.96
C VAL A 57 -4.84 -7.00 19.02
N SER A 58 -3.69 -7.53 18.61
CA SER A 58 -3.40 -8.97 18.71
C SER A 58 -3.43 -9.44 20.17
N ASP A 59 -2.75 -8.72 21.08
CA ASP A 59 -2.74 -9.06 22.50
C ASP A 59 -4.15 -8.94 23.13
N LEU A 60 -4.95 -7.94 22.74
CA LEU A 60 -6.33 -7.80 23.22
C LEU A 60 -7.22 -8.99 22.78
N ILE A 61 -7.07 -9.45 21.54
CA ILE A 61 -7.80 -10.62 21.02
C ILE A 61 -7.42 -11.87 21.82
N LEU A 62 -6.13 -12.08 22.09
CA LEU A 62 -5.64 -13.20 22.89
C LEU A 62 -6.19 -13.18 24.34
N ASN A 63 -6.52 -12.00 24.86
CA ASN A 63 -7.16 -11.82 26.17
C ASN A 63 -8.70 -11.76 26.08
N ASN A 64 -9.30 -12.27 25.02
CA ASN A 64 -10.75 -12.33 24.80
C ASN A 64 -11.48 -10.96 24.85
N VAL A 65 -10.77 -9.87 24.56
CA VAL A 65 -11.40 -8.55 24.42
C VAL A 65 -12.07 -8.47 23.06
N ASN A 66 -13.34 -8.10 23.02
CA ASN A 66 -14.08 -7.94 21.79
C ASN A 66 -13.57 -6.71 21.02
N ILE A 67 -13.12 -6.89 19.79
CA ILE A 67 -12.63 -5.83 18.90
C ILE A 67 -13.70 -5.47 17.88
N ILE A 68 -14.08 -4.19 17.85
CA ILE A 68 -15.05 -3.65 16.90
C ILE A 68 -14.30 -2.69 15.96
N SER A 69 -14.21 -3.04 14.69
CA SER A 69 -13.66 -2.16 13.66
C SER A 69 -14.72 -1.16 13.21
N LEU A 70 -14.39 0.12 13.27
CA LEU A 70 -15.24 1.19 12.77
C LEU A 70 -14.77 1.62 11.38
N PRO A 71 -15.65 1.66 10.36
CA PRO A 71 -15.29 2.19 9.05
C PRO A 71 -14.77 3.63 9.17
N GLY A 72 -13.67 3.92 8.49
CA GLY A 72 -13.04 5.23 8.56
C GLY A 72 -12.24 5.56 7.29
N PRO A 73 -11.72 6.79 7.21
CA PRO A 73 -10.93 7.24 6.07
C PRO A 73 -9.62 6.47 6.00
N THR A 74 -9.21 6.10 4.79
CA THR A 74 -7.91 5.48 4.52
C THR A 74 -7.33 6.03 3.23
N ALA A 75 -6.11 6.53 3.29
CA ALA A 75 -5.45 7.17 2.17
C ALA A 75 -5.29 6.21 0.98
N LEU A 76 -5.00 4.93 1.23
CA LEU A 76 -4.81 3.95 0.16
C LEU A 76 -6.10 3.71 -0.65
N ILE A 77 -7.25 3.56 0.00
CA ILE A 77 -8.54 3.35 -0.69
C ILE A 77 -9.01 4.65 -1.37
N THR A 78 -8.82 5.80 -0.72
CA THR A 78 -9.14 7.11 -1.31
C THR A 78 -8.30 7.35 -2.58
N ALA A 79 -7.00 7.02 -2.53
CA ALA A 79 -6.12 7.10 -3.69
C ALA A 79 -6.56 6.16 -4.81
N LEU A 80 -6.85 4.90 -4.48
CA LEU A 80 -7.27 3.89 -5.45
C LEU A 80 -8.56 4.30 -6.16
N ALA A 81 -9.57 4.72 -5.40
CA ALA A 81 -10.85 5.18 -5.96
C ALA A 81 -10.72 6.40 -6.87
N GLY A 82 -9.76 7.30 -6.60
CA GLY A 82 -9.48 8.48 -7.42
C GLY A 82 -8.42 8.28 -8.50
N SER A 83 -7.75 7.13 -8.55
CA SER A 83 -6.57 6.93 -9.41
C SER A 83 -6.90 6.79 -10.90
N GLY A 84 -8.04 6.20 -11.24
CA GLY A 84 -8.38 5.77 -12.61
C GLY A 84 -7.67 4.48 -13.04
N LEU A 85 -6.99 3.78 -12.11
CA LEU A 85 -6.38 2.47 -12.34
C LEU A 85 -7.36 1.34 -11.94
N PRO A 86 -7.13 0.09 -12.39
CA PRO A 86 -7.95 -1.06 -12.01
C PRO A 86 -8.07 -1.23 -10.50
N THR A 87 -9.28 -1.51 -10.01
CA THR A 87 -9.59 -1.58 -8.58
C THR A 87 -10.04 -2.96 -8.10
N ASP A 88 -10.24 -3.88 -9.02
CA ASP A 88 -10.71 -5.25 -8.76
C ASP A 88 -9.66 -6.10 -8.04
N LYS A 89 -8.38 -5.90 -8.42
CA LYS A 89 -7.24 -6.52 -7.76
C LYS A 89 -6.23 -5.45 -7.38
N PHE A 90 -5.90 -5.36 -6.11
CA PHE A 90 -4.86 -4.45 -5.64
C PHE A 90 -4.10 -5.02 -4.44
N GLN A 91 -2.89 -4.53 -4.24
CA GLN A 91 -2.06 -4.87 -3.09
C GLN A 91 -1.43 -3.60 -2.50
N PHE A 92 -1.30 -3.57 -1.18
CA PHE A 92 -0.70 -2.47 -0.45
C PHE A 92 0.61 -2.91 0.20
N HIS A 93 1.68 -2.18 -0.05
CA HIS A 93 3.04 -2.50 0.40
C HIS A 93 3.57 -1.57 1.50
N GLY A 94 2.77 -0.60 1.97
CA GLY A 94 3.27 0.44 2.87
C GLY A 94 4.18 1.44 2.14
N PHE A 95 5.27 1.87 2.79
CA PHE A 95 6.23 2.79 2.17
C PHE A 95 7.14 2.08 1.17
N LEU A 96 7.45 2.75 0.06
CA LEU A 96 8.48 2.28 -0.86
C LEU A 96 9.81 2.07 -0.12
N PRO A 97 10.54 0.98 -0.40
CA PRO A 97 11.84 0.72 0.20
C PRO A 97 12.81 1.90 0.02
N LYS A 98 13.63 2.16 1.05
CA LYS A 98 14.60 3.27 1.01
C LYS A 98 15.83 2.95 0.19
N LYS A 99 16.24 1.68 0.16
CA LYS A 99 17.42 1.25 -0.58
C LYS A 99 17.05 0.82 -1.99
N ASN A 100 17.78 1.31 -2.97
CA ASN A 100 17.53 1.03 -4.38
C ASN A 100 17.45 -0.48 -4.67
N LYS A 101 18.32 -1.30 -4.07
CA LYS A 101 18.30 -2.75 -4.27
C LYS A 101 17.00 -3.38 -3.79
N GLU A 102 16.49 -2.97 -2.62
CA GLU A 102 15.23 -3.45 -2.08
C GLU A 102 14.05 -2.96 -2.93
N LEU A 103 14.10 -1.71 -3.42
CA LEU A 103 13.09 -1.15 -4.33
C LEU A 103 13.01 -1.93 -5.64
N VAL A 104 14.17 -2.24 -6.26
CA VAL A 104 14.22 -3.09 -7.47
C VAL A 104 13.57 -4.45 -7.23
N THR A 105 13.91 -5.11 -6.11
CA THR A 105 13.32 -6.41 -5.74
C THR A 105 11.81 -6.30 -5.58
N THR A 106 11.33 -5.30 -4.83
CA THR A 106 9.89 -5.08 -4.61
C THR A 106 9.15 -4.81 -5.92
N LEU A 107 9.69 -3.97 -6.81
CA LEU A 107 9.05 -3.68 -8.11
C LEU A 107 8.98 -4.92 -9.01
N ASN A 108 10.04 -5.74 -9.01
CA ASN A 108 10.05 -7.00 -9.74
C ASN A 108 9.03 -8.02 -9.17
N GLU A 109 8.89 -8.08 -7.85
CA GLU A 109 7.85 -8.90 -7.20
C GLU A 109 6.45 -8.39 -7.57
N CYS A 110 6.22 -7.09 -7.48
CA CYS A 110 4.95 -6.47 -7.87
C CYS A 110 4.61 -6.71 -9.36
N SER A 111 5.59 -6.76 -10.24
CA SER A 111 5.36 -7.02 -11.67
C SER A 111 4.84 -8.44 -11.98
N ASN A 112 4.85 -9.34 -11.01
CA ASN A 112 4.22 -10.66 -11.12
C ASN A 112 2.75 -10.67 -10.67
N PHE A 113 2.27 -9.53 -10.13
CA PHE A 113 0.89 -9.36 -9.72
C PHE A 113 0.14 -8.56 -10.79
N SER A 114 -0.87 -9.15 -11.40
CA SER A 114 -1.77 -8.42 -12.30
C SER A 114 -2.77 -7.62 -11.49
N GLY A 115 -2.64 -6.30 -11.51
CA GLY A 115 -3.47 -5.37 -10.75
C GLY A 115 -2.71 -4.14 -10.26
N THR A 116 -3.31 -3.38 -9.35
CA THR A 116 -2.75 -2.13 -8.85
C THR A 116 -1.96 -2.33 -7.56
N SER A 117 -0.67 -2.02 -7.59
CA SER A 117 0.20 -1.97 -6.40
C SER A 117 0.23 -0.55 -5.83
N ILE A 118 0.03 -0.44 -4.51
CA ILE A 118 -0.12 0.84 -3.80
C ILE A 118 1.01 1.00 -2.79
N PHE A 119 1.64 2.18 -2.79
CA PHE A 119 2.74 2.53 -1.90
C PHE A 119 2.52 3.91 -1.29
N PHE A 120 3.03 4.13 -0.09
CA PHE A 120 3.25 5.48 0.43
C PHE A 120 4.63 5.97 0.04
N GLU A 121 4.75 7.27 -0.20
CA GLU A 121 6.03 7.89 -0.51
C GLU A 121 6.16 9.28 0.12
N THR A 122 7.39 9.71 0.35
CA THR A 122 7.71 11.00 0.94
C THR A 122 8.14 12.01 -0.14
N PRO A 123 7.90 13.32 0.06
CA PRO A 123 8.25 14.33 -0.93
C PRO A 123 9.73 14.30 -1.31
N HIS A 124 10.61 14.07 -0.35
CA HIS A 124 12.07 14.08 -0.58
C HIS A 124 12.57 12.96 -1.48
N ARG A 125 11.79 11.88 -1.61
CA ARG A 125 12.17 10.68 -2.35
C ARG A 125 11.37 10.51 -3.64
N LEU A 126 10.21 11.14 -3.74
CA LEU A 126 9.25 10.92 -4.82
C LEU A 126 9.90 10.94 -6.21
N MET A 127 10.69 11.98 -6.51
CA MET A 127 11.32 12.11 -7.83
C MET A 127 12.31 10.98 -8.11
N ALA A 128 13.22 10.72 -7.17
CA ALA A 128 14.19 9.63 -7.31
C ALA A 128 13.52 8.25 -7.42
N SER A 129 12.42 8.04 -6.67
CA SER A 129 11.64 6.81 -6.76
C SER A 129 10.98 6.66 -8.13
N LEU A 130 10.38 7.71 -8.69
CA LEU A 130 9.77 7.69 -10.02
C LEU A 130 10.81 7.49 -11.13
N GLU A 131 11.98 8.12 -11.03
CA GLU A 131 13.09 7.92 -11.99
C GLU A 131 13.57 6.47 -11.98
N LEU A 132 13.70 5.86 -10.80
CA LEU A 132 14.11 4.46 -10.69
C LEU A 132 12.99 3.51 -11.20
N ILE A 133 11.74 3.81 -10.95
CA ILE A 133 10.58 3.07 -11.50
C ILE A 133 10.62 3.12 -13.03
N ASP A 134 10.87 4.29 -13.62
CA ASP A 134 11.00 4.47 -15.08
C ASP A 134 12.13 3.61 -15.66
N GLN A 135 13.27 3.55 -14.98
CA GLN A 135 14.41 2.73 -15.39
C GLN A 135 14.14 1.23 -15.33
N ILE A 136 13.38 0.76 -14.32
CA ILE A 136 13.16 -0.68 -14.07
C ILE A 136 11.97 -1.20 -14.89
N LEU A 137 10.85 -0.48 -14.85
CA LEU A 137 9.58 -0.93 -15.42
C LEU A 137 9.34 -0.36 -16.83
N GLY A 138 10.14 0.64 -17.23
CA GLY A 138 9.99 1.33 -18.49
C GLY A 138 9.00 2.48 -18.47
N SER A 139 9.19 3.39 -19.42
CA SER A 139 8.47 4.68 -19.44
C SER A 139 7.00 4.60 -19.88
N LYS A 140 6.51 3.42 -20.22
CA LYS A 140 5.10 3.19 -20.62
C LYS A 140 4.23 2.68 -19.50
N ILE A 141 4.81 2.34 -18.33
CA ILE A 141 4.02 1.85 -17.20
C ILE A 141 3.04 2.93 -16.73
N HIS A 142 1.78 2.57 -16.55
CA HIS A 142 0.75 3.48 -16.07
C HIS A 142 0.78 3.57 -14.55
N LEU A 143 0.78 4.80 -14.05
CA LEU A 143 0.76 5.07 -12.62
C LEU A 143 -0.06 6.30 -12.27
N CYS A 144 -0.36 6.41 -10.99
CA CYS A 144 -0.99 7.59 -10.42
C CYS A 144 -0.22 8.01 -9.15
N VAL A 145 0.11 9.28 -9.06
CA VAL A 145 0.62 9.90 -7.83
C VAL A 145 -0.50 10.74 -7.24
N ALA A 146 -1.11 10.28 -6.15
CA ALA A 146 -2.10 11.02 -5.39
C ALA A 146 -1.40 11.82 -4.29
N LYS A 147 -1.72 13.10 -4.18
CA LYS A 147 -1.09 14.06 -3.27
C LYS A 147 -2.10 14.66 -2.32
N GLU A 148 -1.76 14.80 -1.03
CA GLU A 148 -2.50 15.56 -0.03
C GLU A 148 -4.01 15.25 -0.03
N LEU A 149 -4.34 13.97 -0.11
CA LEU A 149 -5.73 13.49 -0.18
C LEU A 149 -6.57 14.06 0.96
N THR A 150 -7.81 14.49 0.64
CA THR A 150 -8.77 15.12 1.54
C THR A 150 -8.36 16.48 2.10
N LYS A 151 -7.26 17.07 1.62
CA LYS A 151 -6.76 18.40 2.03
C LYS A 151 -6.96 19.43 0.92
N ILE A 152 -6.70 20.72 1.23
CA ILE A 152 -6.86 21.84 0.28
C ILE A 152 -6.00 21.68 -0.99
N HIS A 153 -4.84 21.02 -0.87
CA HIS A 153 -3.91 20.84 -1.98
C HIS A 153 -3.97 19.42 -2.58
N GLU A 154 -5.14 18.76 -2.46
CA GLU A 154 -5.36 17.47 -3.11
C GLU A 154 -5.13 17.56 -4.60
N ASN A 155 -4.37 16.61 -5.12
CA ASN A 155 -4.12 16.48 -6.54
C ASN A 155 -3.83 15.04 -6.94
N PHE A 156 -4.10 14.71 -8.20
CA PHE A 156 -3.82 13.42 -8.80
C PHE A 156 -3.03 13.63 -10.11
N PHE A 157 -1.84 13.11 -10.18
CA PHE A 157 -1.01 13.07 -11.38
C PHE A 157 -1.12 11.67 -11.99
N ARG A 158 -1.76 11.55 -13.14
CA ARG A 158 -2.05 10.28 -13.80
C ARG A 158 -1.38 10.23 -15.16
N GLY A 159 -0.98 9.05 -15.58
CA GLY A 159 -0.41 8.80 -16.90
C GLY A 159 0.72 7.79 -16.84
N THR A 160 1.51 7.77 -17.87
CA THR A 160 2.76 7.00 -17.90
C THR A 160 3.79 7.60 -16.95
N THR A 161 4.76 6.80 -16.52
CA THR A 161 5.87 7.27 -15.66
C THR A 161 6.53 8.52 -16.23
N LYS A 162 6.77 8.54 -17.55
CA LYS A 162 7.39 9.66 -18.24
C LYS A 162 6.55 10.95 -18.19
N GLU A 163 5.24 10.83 -18.38
CA GLU A 163 4.32 11.98 -18.33
C GLU A 163 4.26 12.57 -16.92
N VAL A 164 4.13 11.73 -15.90
CA VAL A 164 4.09 12.17 -14.50
C VAL A 164 5.42 12.81 -14.08
N LEU A 165 6.55 12.23 -14.46
CA LEU A 165 7.87 12.82 -14.22
C LEU A 165 7.99 14.20 -14.88
N LYS A 166 7.52 14.36 -16.12
CA LYS A 166 7.53 15.65 -16.80
C LYS A 166 6.73 16.71 -16.04
N ILE A 167 5.48 16.38 -15.64
CA ILE A 167 4.61 17.31 -14.90
C ILE A 167 5.28 17.74 -13.58
N LEU A 168 5.83 16.80 -12.82
CA LEU A 168 6.43 17.09 -11.53
C LEU A 168 7.76 17.84 -11.64
N ASN A 169 8.55 17.62 -12.70
CA ASN A 169 9.76 18.38 -13.00
C ASN A 169 9.47 19.84 -13.34
N GLU A 170 8.40 20.09 -14.10
CA GLU A 170 7.96 21.45 -14.46
C GLU A 170 7.37 22.21 -13.27
N LYS A 171 6.81 21.50 -12.26
CA LYS A 171 6.07 22.08 -11.12
C LYS A 171 6.63 21.58 -9.79
N LYS A 172 7.90 21.82 -9.54
CA LYS A 172 8.61 21.34 -8.32
C LYS A 172 7.97 21.81 -7.01
N GLU A 173 7.26 22.94 -7.03
CA GLU A 173 6.50 23.45 -5.88
C GLU A 173 5.37 22.51 -5.44
N LEU A 174 4.91 21.62 -6.32
CA LEU A 174 3.90 20.61 -5.99
C LEU A 174 4.46 19.42 -5.20
N ILE A 175 5.80 19.26 -5.13
CA ILE A 175 6.44 18.15 -4.42
C ILE A 175 6.53 18.47 -2.92
N LYS A 176 5.36 18.58 -2.28
CA LYS A 176 5.21 18.83 -0.84
C LYS A 176 4.00 18.08 -0.32
N GLY A 177 4.07 17.67 0.95
CA GLY A 177 2.99 16.98 1.65
C GLY A 177 3.10 15.46 1.58
N GLU A 178 1.98 14.76 1.61
CA GLU A 178 1.89 13.31 1.65
C GLU A 178 1.52 12.76 0.29
N PHE A 179 2.13 11.64 -0.09
CA PHE A 179 1.93 11.02 -1.40
C PHE A 179 1.55 9.55 -1.27
N VAL A 180 0.61 9.15 -2.12
CA VAL A 180 0.29 7.75 -2.40
C VAL A 180 0.63 7.49 -3.86
N LEU A 181 1.48 6.53 -4.12
CA LEU A 181 1.86 6.08 -5.45
C LEU A 181 1.13 4.79 -5.78
N LEU A 182 0.47 4.75 -6.92
CA LEU A 182 -0.22 3.58 -7.43
C LEU A 182 0.38 3.22 -8.79
N ILE A 183 0.73 1.96 -8.97
CA ILE A 183 1.32 1.44 -10.21
C ILE A 183 0.43 0.30 -10.70
N ASN A 184 -0.04 0.40 -11.95
CA ASN A 184 -0.77 -0.70 -12.56
C ASN A 184 0.22 -1.65 -13.25
N PHE A 185 0.11 -2.91 -12.92
CA PHE A 185 0.77 -4.00 -13.63
C PHE A 185 -0.30 -4.76 -14.40
N ASP A 186 -0.34 -4.56 -15.71
CA ASP A 186 -1.22 -5.31 -16.60
C ASP A 186 -0.87 -6.80 -16.54
N GLU A 187 -1.84 -7.66 -16.85
CA GLU A 187 -1.53 -9.06 -17.10
C GLU A 187 -0.43 -9.09 -18.16
N LYS A 188 0.73 -9.66 -17.78
CA LYS A 188 1.74 -9.96 -18.79
C LYS A 188 1.02 -10.84 -19.80
N GLU A 189 0.89 -10.38 -21.05
CA GLU A 189 0.64 -11.30 -22.15
C GLU A 189 1.72 -12.35 -22.00
N CYS A 190 1.31 -13.55 -21.62
CA CYS A 190 2.25 -14.66 -21.55
C CYS A 190 2.73 -14.86 -22.98
N ASP A 191 3.98 -14.49 -23.25
CA ASP A 191 4.60 -14.80 -24.52
C ASP A 191 4.83 -16.31 -24.57
N TYR A 192 3.83 -16.98 -25.12
CA TYR A 192 3.85 -18.42 -25.33
C TYR A 192 4.69 -18.83 -26.54
N SER A 193 5.34 -17.87 -27.23
CA SER A 193 6.11 -18.16 -28.44
C SER A 193 7.21 -19.22 -28.25
N ASN A 194 7.81 -19.26 -27.05
CA ASN A 194 8.77 -20.32 -26.71
C ASN A 194 8.08 -21.65 -26.36
N ALA A 195 6.90 -21.61 -25.76
CA ALA A 195 6.10 -22.79 -25.49
C ALA A 195 5.55 -23.37 -26.80
N ASP A 196 5.05 -22.52 -27.70
CA ASP A 196 4.56 -22.93 -29.02
C ASP A 196 5.66 -23.59 -29.84
N LYS A 197 6.88 -23.04 -29.88
CA LYS A 197 8.05 -23.66 -30.50
C LYS A 197 8.43 -24.97 -29.84
N LEU A 198 8.29 -25.08 -28.53
CA LEU A 198 8.53 -26.34 -27.81
C LEU A 198 7.47 -27.37 -28.16
N PHE A 199 6.20 -26.99 -28.25
CA PHE A 199 5.08 -27.82 -28.66
C PHE A 199 5.25 -28.32 -30.11
N GLU A 200 5.56 -27.43 -31.05
CA GLU A 200 5.85 -27.78 -32.44
C GLU A 200 7.01 -28.82 -32.57
N ASN A 201 8.05 -28.64 -31.76
CA ASN A 201 9.18 -29.58 -31.74
C ASN A 201 8.83 -30.93 -31.06
N LEU A 202 7.87 -30.94 -30.13
CA LEU A 202 7.42 -32.14 -29.42
C LEU A 202 6.35 -32.91 -30.19
N GLU A 203 5.44 -32.23 -30.91
CA GLU A 203 4.40 -32.86 -31.73
C GLU A 203 4.97 -33.87 -32.75
N SER A 204 6.17 -33.62 -33.25
CA SER A 204 6.85 -34.52 -34.18
C SER A 204 7.50 -35.76 -33.52
N LYS A 205 7.64 -35.79 -32.18
CA LYS A 205 8.41 -36.81 -31.44
C LYS A 205 7.68 -37.50 -30.31
N VAL A 206 6.57 -36.96 -29.84
CA VAL A 206 5.86 -37.47 -28.66
C VAL A 206 4.34 -37.42 -28.89
N SER A 207 3.60 -38.38 -28.36
CA SER A 207 2.14 -38.39 -28.54
C SER A 207 1.48 -37.25 -27.76
N ILE A 208 0.38 -36.68 -28.28
CA ILE A 208 -0.43 -35.65 -27.62
C ILE A 208 -0.81 -36.04 -26.18
N ARG A 209 -1.00 -37.33 -25.92
CA ARG A 209 -1.34 -37.90 -24.62
C ARG A 209 -0.19 -37.78 -23.59
N ASP A 210 1.04 -37.79 -24.06
CA ASP A 210 2.23 -37.68 -23.20
C ASP A 210 2.56 -36.22 -22.95
N ILE A 211 2.31 -35.32 -23.91
CA ILE A 211 2.43 -33.88 -23.78
C ILE A 211 1.44 -33.34 -22.74
N SER A 212 0.20 -33.82 -22.73
CA SER A 212 -0.83 -33.39 -21.76
C SER A 212 -0.57 -33.81 -20.31
N LYS A 213 0.43 -34.64 -20.04
CA LYS A 213 0.86 -35.01 -18.68
C LYS A 213 1.99 -34.12 -18.13
N LEU A 214 2.58 -33.29 -18.99
CA LEU A 214 3.70 -32.37 -18.66
C LEU A 214 3.23 -30.93 -18.50
N ALA A 215 2.00 -30.61 -18.83
CA ALA A 215 1.32 -29.33 -18.62
C ALA A 215 0.49 -29.37 -17.33
#